data_9a3ea91bbe995923e3dc827f7b30aaea
#
_entry.id   9a3ea91bbe995923e3dc827f7b30aaea
#
_cell.length_a   1.000
_cell.length_b   1.000
_cell.length_c   1.000
_cell.angle_alpha   90.00
_cell.angle_beta   90.00
_cell.angle_gamma   90.00
#
_symmetry.space_group_name_H-M   'P 1'
#
loop_
_entity.id
_entity.type
_entity.pdbx_description
1 polymer ?
#
loop_
_entity_poly.entity_id
_entity_poly.type
_entity_poly.pdbx_seq_one_letter_code
_entity_poly.pdbx_strand_id
1 'polypeptide(L)'
;YLSTTKPETESTPSIPEKTTTKYVNVSSGTLNMRNKPSEDASIIVKLAKGVEVEVISESNGWSKIKAYGGEGYVSTQYLSTTKPGSIPESPDPDPDDEETTVVKYVKVVDGSNLNMRSSASTSASIIAKLANNTAVTVYSESNGWSRITANGKTGYVSSQYLSAKVPESPGNSNGTIIRVDNEYNLTMDKMVEIQMAVNGQTDKKYKTYIREDGLTLINSTKGTVKGTNWRVRGGAGSNYWVVGAVSNNQSLDIKSKVKGSDGYYWYEVNYNKTWVNASPEDIKYNINPDNFVNDPVHSFQFVKLSQLTNMNVSEVNDRILSGKGILQGHAATFTSAGEKYGVNEIYLISHALLETGNGTSPLATGVKVNGRTVYNMYGVGAYDGSAVSSGAQYAYNAGWFTPEAAIIGGAEFIAKGYISAGQDTLYKMRWNPTASEKYGYASHQYATDIGWATKQVKQIYNLYSLLDSYKLTIEIPKYK
;
A
#
# COMPACT_ATOMS: atom_id res chain seq x y z
N TYR A 1 9.51 -37.80 -74.43
CA TYR A 1 10.25 -37.57 -73.19
C TYR A 1 9.26 -37.39 -72.09
N LEU A 2 9.15 -38.40 -71.21
CA LEU A 2 8.16 -38.50 -70.15
C LEU A 2 8.62 -37.66 -68.92
N SER A 3 7.80 -36.66 -68.55
CA SER A 3 7.87 -36.00 -67.26
C SER A 3 6.87 -36.64 -66.31
N THR A 4 7.36 -37.12 -65.17
CA THR A 4 6.53 -37.71 -64.09
C THR A 4 6.34 -36.63 -63.03
N THR A 5 5.18 -35.98 -63.03
CA THR A 5 4.72 -35.17 -61.91
C THR A 5 4.02 -36.08 -60.87
N LYS A 6 4.50 -35.97 -59.64
CA LYS A 6 3.92 -36.63 -58.46
C LYS A 6 2.64 -35.86 -58.07
N PRO A 7 1.54 -36.53 -57.71
CA PRO A 7 0.32 -35.84 -57.30
C PRO A 7 0.49 -35.25 -55.90
N GLU A 8 0.09 -33.97 -55.74
CA GLU A 8 -0.09 -33.28 -54.46
C GLU A 8 -1.25 -33.95 -53.69
N THR A 9 -0.98 -34.34 -52.45
CA THR A 9 -2.00 -34.80 -51.52
C THR A 9 -2.76 -33.55 -51.00
N GLU A 10 -4.03 -33.44 -51.38
CA GLU A 10 -4.98 -32.50 -50.79
C GLU A 10 -5.06 -32.69 -49.27
N SER A 11 -4.75 -31.65 -48.52
CA SER A 11 -4.99 -31.57 -47.06
C SER A 11 -6.50 -31.42 -46.83
N THR A 12 -7.10 -32.43 -46.26
CA THR A 12 -8.48 -32.39 -45.72
C THR A 12 -8.60 -31.30 -44.69
N PRO A 13 -9.60 -30.38 -44.73
CA PRO A 13 -9.82 -29.38 -43.70
C PRO A 13 -10.20 -30.08 -42.40
N SER A 14 -9.41 -29.86 -41.33
CA SER A 14 -9.71 -30.34 -39.98
C SER A 14 -11.03 -29.71 -39.51
N ILE A 15 -12.00 -30.55 -39.17
CA ILE A 15 -13.22 -30.14 -38.46
C ILE A 15 -12.78 -29.52 -37.12
N PRO A 16 -13.27 -28.32 -36.74
CA PRO A 16 -12.92 -27.74 -35.44
C PRO A 16 -13.40 -28.67 -34.32
N GLU A 17 -12.47 -29.11 -33.47
CA GLU A 17 -12.79 -29.90 -32.28
C GLU A 17 -13.78 -29.09 -31.43
N LYS A 18 -14.91 -29.66 -31.10
CA LYS A 18 -15.96 -29.09 -30.30
C LYS A 18 -15.45 -29.01 -28.85
N THR A 19 -14.93 -27.87 -28.46
CA THR A 19 -14.47 -27.62 -27.09
C THR A 19 -15.65 -27.26 -26.17
N THR A 20 -15.54 -27.58 -24.88
CA THR A 20 -16.56 -27.29 -23.87
C THR A 20 -15.94 -26.44 -22.78
N THR A 21 -16.59 -25.33 -22.44
CA THR A 21 -16.15 -24.45 -21.32
C THR A 21 -16.55 -25.09 -19.99
N LYS A 22 -15.56 -25.20 -19.06
CA LYS A 22 -15.78 -25.62 -17.68
C LYS A 22 -15.00 -24.66 -16.73
N TYR A 23 -15.27 -24.77 -15.44
CA TYR A 23 -14.67 -23.94 -14.40
C TYR A 23 -14.00 -24.81 -13.34
N VAL A 24 -12.85 -24.35 -12.84
CA VAL A 24 -12.14 -25.00 -11.73
C VAL A 24 -12.98 -24.93 -10.46
N ASN A 25 -13.30 -26.07 -9.86
CA ASN A 25 -14.11 -26.18 -8.64
C ASN A 25 -13.40 -26.99 -7.56
N VAL A 26 -12.42 -26.37 -6.91
CA VAL A 26 -11.73 -26.93 -5.74
C VAL A 26 -12.34 -26.38 -4.45
N SER A 27 -12.36 -27.16 -3.38
CA SER A 27 -12.87 -26.74 -2.05
C SER A 27 -11.92 -25.73 -1.40
N SER A 28 -10.61 -25.92 -1.55
CA SER A 28 -9.55 -25.02 -1.07
C SER A 28 -8.30 -25.16 -1.95
N GLY A 29 -7.42 -24.14 -1.94
CA GLY A 29 -6.17 -24.17 -2.70
C GLY A 29 -6.34 -24.00 -4.22
N THR A 30 -5.51 -24.68 -5.02
CA THR A 30 -5.45 -24.57 -6.47
C THR A 30 -5.45 -25.94 -7.14
N LEU A 31 -5.97 -26.04 -8.37
CA LEU A 31 -5.90 -27.24 -9.21
C LEU A 31 -4.59 -27.24 -10.00
N ASN A 32 -3.83 -28.31 -9.91
CA ASN A 32 -2.59 -28.44 -10.67
C ASN A 32 -2.90 -28.87 -12.12
N MET A 33 -2.49 -28.05 -13.10
CA MET A 33 -2.44 -28.42 -14.51
C MET A 33 -1.08 -29.07 -14.81
N ARG A 34 -1.08 -30.23 -15.41
CA ARG A 34 0.10 -31.09 -15.61
C ARG A 34 0.38 -31.37 -17.07
N ASN A 35 1.62 -31.75 -17.38
CA ASN A 35 2.03 -32.05 -18.75
C ASN A 35 1.59 -33.44 -19.25
N LYS A 36 1.08 -34.30 -18.36
CA LYS A 36 0.51 -35.64 -18.69
C LYS A 36 -0.65 -35.93 -17.72
N PRO A 37 -1.60 -36.84 -18.11
CA PRO A 37 -2.73 -37.24 -17.27
C PRO A 37 -2.30 -38.23 -16.17
N SER A 38 -1.50 -37.75 -15.20
CA SER A 38 -0.99 -38.54 -14.07
C SER A 38 -0.70 -37.60 -12.88
N GLU A 39 -0.91 -38.10 -11.66
CA GLU A 39 -0.59 -37.35 -10.42
C GLU A 39 0.93 -37.14 -10.22
N ASP A 40 1.76 -38.01 -10.79
CA ASP A 40 3.23 -37.92 -10.75
C ASP A 40 3.81 -36.99 -11.83
N ALA A 41 2.97 -36.53 -12.77
CA ALA A 41 3.42 -35.67 -13.86
C ALA A 41 3.78 -34.27 -13.40
N SER A 42 4.74 -33.64 -14.09
CA SER A 42 5.19 -32.28 -13.77
C SER A 42 4.04 -31.27 -13.86
N ILE A 43 3.95 -30.40 -12.85
CA ILE A 43 2.99 -29.31 -12.81
C ILE A 43 3.45 -28.21 -13.77
N ILE A 44 2.59 -27.82 -14.72
CA ILE A 44 2.82 -26.72 -15.66
C ILE A 44 2.41 -25.39 -15.01
N VAL A 45 1.18 -25.39 -14.43
CA VAL A 45 0.60 -24.19 -13.79
C VAL A 45 -0.42 -24.59 -12.74
N LYS A 46 -0.68 -23.72 -11.77
CA LYS A 46 -1.72 -23.89 -10.74
C LYS A 46 -2.91 -23.00 -11.07
N LEU A 47 -4.10 -23.60 -11.17
CA LEU A 47 -5.35 -22.93 -11.52
C LEU A 47 -6.16 -22.65 -10.25
N ALA A 48 -6.55 -21.42 -10.03
CA ALA A 48 -7.38 -21.02 -8.89
C ALA A 48 -8.85 -21.46 -9.09
N LYS A 49 -9.61 -21.57 -8.00
CA LYS A 49 -11.05 -21.80 -8.03
C LYS A 49 -11.75 -20.76 -8.90
N GLY A 50 -12.68 -21.19 -9.75
CA GLY A 50 -13.45 -20.33 -10.64
C GLY A 50 -12.76 -19.95 -11.95
N VAL A 51 -11.51 -20.37 -12.17
CA VAL A 51 -10.82 -20.18 -13.46
C VAL A 51 -11.57 -20.90 -14.54
N GLU A 52 -11.86 -20.20 -15.62
CA GLU A 52 -12.45 -20.73 -16.83
C GLU A 52 -11.41 -21.50 -17.63
N VAL A 53 -11.77 -22.71 -18.08
CA VAL A 53 -10.92 -23.59 -18.88
C VAL A 53 -11.69 -24.12 -20.08
N GLU A 54 -11.03 -24.18 -21.19
CA GLU A 54 -11.57 -24.80 -22.42
C GLU A 54 -11.19 -26.29 -22.44
N VAL A 55 -12.16 -27.19 -22.30
CA VAL A 55 -11.94 -28.62 -22.29
C VAL A 55 -11.92 -29.13 -23.71
N ILE A 56 -10.82 -29.72 -24.12
CA ILE A 56 -10.59 -30.31 -25.45
C ILE A 56 -11.08 -31.77 -25.49
N SER A 57 -10.74 -32.54 -24.45
CA SER A 57 -11.14 -33.94 -24.33
C SER A 57 -11.11 -34.41 -22.87
N GLU A 58 -11.90 -35.46 -22.58
CA GLU A 58 -11.95 -36.09 -21.26
C GLU A 58 -11.79 -37.61 -21.39
N SER A 59 -10.89 -38.20 -20.63
CA SER A 59 -10.63 -39.62 -20.59
C SER A 59 -10.01 -40.06 -19.27
N ASN A 60 -10.45 -41.22 -18.76
CA ASN A 60 -9.86 -41.84 -17.56
C ASN A 60 -9.70 -40.93 -16.35
N GLY A 61 -10.69 -40.05 -16.07
CA GLY A 61 -10.68 -39.11 -14.94
C GLY A 61 -9.81 -37.89 -15.14
N TRP A 62 -9.23 -37.68 -16.32
CA TRP A 62 -8.44 -36.52 -16.70
C TRP A 62 -9.07 -35.75 -17.86
N SER A 63 -9.03 -34.42 -17.76
CA SER A 63 -9.43 -33.50 -18.83
C SER A 63 -8.20 -32.86 -19.43
N LYS A 64 -8.06 -32.95 -20.77
CA LYS A 64 -7.12 -32.10 -21.52
C LYS A 64 -7.76 -30.73 -21.69
N ILE A 65 -7.09 -29.69 -21.24
CA ILE A 65 -7.64 -28.33 -21.20
C ILE A 65 -6.68 -27.31 -21.81
N LYS A 66 -7.25 -26.17 -22.24
CA LYS A 66 -6.52 -24.91 -22.45
C LYS A 66 -6.81 -23.95 -21.31
N ALA A 67 -5.76 -23.39 -20.74
CA ALA A 67 -5.83 -22.31 -19.74
C ALA A 67 -4.59 -21.43 -19.82
N TYR A 68 -4.75 -20.11 -19.66
CA TYR A 68 -3.65 -19.12 -19.69
C TYR A 68 -2.74 -19.23 -20.94
N GLY A 69 -3.32 -19.60 -22.08
CA GLY A 69 -2.57 -19.72 -23.34
C GLY A 69 -1.74 -20.99 -23.52
N GLY A 70 -1.79 -21.94 -22.55
CA GLY A 70 -1.13 -23.24 -22.61
C GLY A 70 -2.11 -24.41 -22.57
N GLU A 71 -1.67 -25.59 -23.02
CA GLU A 71 -2.42 -26.85 -22.93
C GLU A 71 -1.83 -27.75 -21.83
N GLY A 72 -2.69 -28.50 -21.15
CA GLY A 72 -2.28 -29.47 -20.13
C GLY A 72 -3.43 -30.34 -19.67
N TYR A 73 -3.18 -31.11 -18.60
CA TYR A 73 -4.14 -32.06 -18.05
C TYR A 73 -4.47 -31.69 -16.59
N VAL A 74 -5.77 -31.77 -16.26
CA VAL A 74 -6.27 -31.63 -14.90
C VAL A 74 -7.19 -32.80 -14.56
N SER A 75 -7.31 -33.09 -13.26
CA SER A 75 -8.29 -34.14 -12.85
C SER A 75 -9.71 -33.60 -13.05
N THR A 76 -10.52 -34.37 -13.81
CA THR A 76 -11.88 -33.97 -14.24
C THR A 76 -12.83 -33.70 -13.06
N GLN A 77 -12.63 -34.39 -11.92
CA GLN A 77 -13.47 -34.24 -10.74
C GLN A 77 -13.45 -32.80 -10.16
N TYR A 78 -12.44 -32.02 -10.48
CA TYR A 78 -12.30 -30.63 -10.03
C TYR A 78 -12.75 -29.60 -11.09
N LEU A 79 -13.48 -30.05 -12.12
CA LEU A 79 -14.11 -29.18 -13.10
C LEU A 79 -15.63 -29.20 -12.94
N SER A 80 -16.28 -28.07 -13.11
CA SER A 80 -17.72 -27.89 -13.07
C SER A 80 -18.20 -27.19 -14.34
N THR A 81 -19.36 -27.56 -14.84
CA THR A 81 -20.04 -26.84 -15.93
C THR A 81 -20.66 -25.53 -15.44
N THR A 82 -20.91 -25.41 -14.14
CA THR A 82 -21.37 -24.18 -13.49
C THR A 82 -20.18 -23.49 -12.80
N LYS A 83 -20.05 -22.20 -12.99
CA LYS A 83 -19.01 -21.40 -12.33
C LYS A 83 -19.21 -21.45 -10.81
N PRO A 84 -18.21 -21.87 -10.01
CA PRO A 84 -18.35 -21.92 -8.56
C PRO A 84 -18.67 -20.53 -8.00
N GLY A 85 -19.80 -20.42 -7.29
CA GLY A 85 -20.33 -19.16 -6.78
C GLY A 85 -21.58 -18.67 -7.48
N SER A 86 -22.03 -19.29 -8.58
CA SER A 86 -23.38 -19.10 -9.11
C SER A 86 -24.37 -19.96 -8.32
N ILE A 87 -25.43 -19.35 -7.81
CA ILE A 87 -26.50 -19.97 -7.02
C ILE A 87 -27.39 -20.78 -7.96
N PRO A 88 -27.87 -22.00 -7.58
CA PRO A 88 -28.93 -22.70 -8.32
C PRO A 88 -30.21 -21.88 -8.29
N GLU A 89 -30.88 -21.75 -9.44
CA GLU A 89 -32.22 -21.18 -9.54
C GLU A 89 -33.17 -21.87 -8.56
N SER A 90 -33.84 -21.08 -7.73
CA SER A 90 -34.99 -21.46 -6.92
C SER A 90 -36.26 -21.24 -7.75
N PRO A 91 -37.34 -22.04 -7.55
CA PRO A 91 -38.47 -22.07 -8.48
C PRO A 91 -39.27 -20.78 -8.50
N ASP A 92 -39.66 -20.46 -9.72
CA ASP A 92 -40.56 -19.48 -10.29
C ASP A 92 -41.35 -18.59 -9.33
N PRO A 93 -41.25 -17.25 -9.46
CA PRO A 93 -42.33 -16.36 -9.18
C PRO A 93 -42.85 -15.67 -10.46
N ASP A 94 -44.13 -15.48 -10.51
CA ASP A 94 -45.05 -14.72 -11.35
C ASP A 94 -44.45 -13.85 -12.51
N PRO A 95 -44.99 -13.94 -13.76
CA PRO A 95 -44.36 -13.49 -14.99
C PRO A 95 -44.42 -11.99 -15.32
N ASP A 96 -44.58 -11.08 -14.36
CA ASP A 96 -44.81 -9.63 -14.65
C ASP A 96 -43.87 -8.63 -13.95
N ASP A 97 -42.72 -9.04 -13.35
CA ASP A 97 -41.77 -8.09 -12.79
C ASP A 97 -40.32 -8.49 -13.16
N GLU A 98 -39.82 -8.08 -14.33
CA GLU A 98 -38.40 -8.15 -14.71
C GLU A 98 -37.56 -7.16 -13.87
N GLU A 99 -37.22 -7.50 -12.61
CA GLU A 99 -36.13 -6.83 -11.89
C GLU A 99 -34.79 -7.14 -12.60
N THR A 100 -34.31 -6.23 -13.45
CA THR A 100 -33.00 -6.33 -14.08
C THR A 100 -31.93 -6.25 -13.01
N THR A 101 -31.41 -7.40 -12.58
CA THR A 101 -30.32 -7.45 -11.60
C THR A 101 -28.95 -7.36 -12.30
N VAL A 102 -28.02 -6.64 -11.68
CA VAL A 102 -26.65 -6.49 -12.17
C VAL A 102 -25.67 -7.00 -11.13
N VAL A 103 -24.72 -7.87 -11.53
CA VAL A 103 -23.64 -8.27 -10.63
C VAL A 103 -22.60 -7.18 -10.61
N LYS A 104 -22.27 -6.70 -9.40
CA LYS A 104 -21.15 -5.79 -9.14
C LYS A 104 -20.22 -6.39 -8.09
N TYR A 105 -19.08 -5.78 -7.90
CA TYR A 105 -18.05 -6.25 -6.97
C TYR A 105 -17.70 -5.14 -5.98
N VAL A 106 -17.54 -5.52 -4.71
CA VAL A 106 -17.09 -4.61 -3.66
C VAL A 106 -15.68 -4.14 -3.98
N LYS A 107 -15.48 -2.83 -4.04
CA LYS A 107 -14.19 -2.19 -4.24
C LYS A 107 -13.89 -1.29 -3.04
N VAL A 108 -13.19 -1.86 -2.08
CA VAL A 108 -12.65 -1.20 -0.90
C VAL A 108 -11.18 -1.56 -0.76
N VAL A 109 -10.50 -0.84 0.09
CA VAL A 109 -9.09 -1.09 0.41
C VAL A 109 -8.89 -2.51 0.93
N ASP A 110 -7.82 -3.18 0.49
CA ASP A 110 -7.45 -4.50 1.01
C ASP A 110 -7.28 -4.48 2.53
N GLY A 111 -7.88 -5.48 3.18
CA GLY A 111 -7.98 -5.55 4.64
C GLY A 111 -9.09 -4.69 5.26
N SER A 112 -9.80 -3.89 4.45
CA SER A 112 -11.04 -3.19 4.86
C SER A 112 -12.28 -3.97 4.43
N ASN A 113 -13.42 -3.61 5.01
CA ASN A 113 -14.70 -4.20 4.66
C ASN A 113 -15.73 -3.10 4.36
N LEU A 114 -16.55 -3.33 3.35
CA LEU A 114 -17.76 -2.54 3.10
C LEU A 114 -18.85 -2.96 4.07
N ASN A 115 -19.40 -2.00 4.79
CA ASN A 115 -20.53 -2.28 5.69
C ASN A 115 -21.82 -2.42 4.87
N MET A 116 -22.43 -3.62 4.93
CA MET A 116 -23.80 -3.83 4.46
C MET A 116 -24.76 -3.53 5.60
N ARG A 117 -25.77 -2.70 5.33
CA ARG A 117 -26.67 -2.13 6.33
C ARG A 117 -28.11 -2.56 6.10
N SER A 118 -28.93 -2.47 7.15
CA SER A 118 -30.36 -2.83 7.11
C SER A 118 -31.22 -1.86 6.31
N SER A 119 -30.76 -0.63 6.07
CA SER A 119 -31.42 0.37 5.22
C SER A 119 -30.38 1.32 4.59
N ALA A 120 -30.81 2.13 3.62
CA ALA A 120 -29.98 3.07 2.86
C ALA A 120 -29.59 4.31 3.70
N SER A 121 -28.85 4.10 4.79
CA SER A 121 -28.38 5.17 5.69
C SER A 121 -27.10 4.78 6.41
N THR A 122 -26.22 5.75 6.65
CA THR A 122 -24.98 5.58 7.43
C THR A 122 -25.25 5.31 8.91
N SER A 123 -26.44 5.69 9.44
CA SER A 123 -26.89 5.41 10.81
C SER A 123 -27.57 4.05 10.97
N ALA A 124 -27.92 3.36 9.87
CA ALA A 124 -28.56 2.05 9.93
C ALA A 124 -27.63 0.96 10.46
N SER A 125 -28.22 -0.05 11.11
CA SER A 125 -27.47 -1.18 11.67
C SER A 125 -26.67 -1.92 10.61
N ILE A 126 -25.42 -2.28 10.93
CA ILE A 126 -24.58 -3.11 10.08
C ILE A 126 -25.01 -4.56 10.22
N ILE A 127 -25.45 -5.19 9.11
CA ILE A 127 -25.93 -6.58 9.06
C ILE A 127 -24.88 -7.56 8.49
N ALA A 128 -23.91 -7.05 7.73
CA ALA A 128 -22.74 -7.79 7.27
C ALA A 128 -21.57 -6.85 6.98
N LYS A 129 -20.37 -7.43 6.92
CA LYS A 129 -19.16 -6.77 6.43
C LYS A 129 -18.68 -7.54 5.20
N LEU A 130 -18.55 -6.85 4.07
CA LEU A 130 -18.17 -7.43 2.79
C LEU A 130 -16.72 -7.07 2.49
N ALA A 131 -15.89 -8.08 2.29
CA ALA A 131 -14.47 -7.89 1.94
C ALA A 131 -14.34 -7.31 0.52
N ASN A 132 -13.18 -6.71 0.24
CA ASN A 132 -12.82 -6.30 -1.12
C ASN A 132 -13.03 -7.46 -2.09
N ASN A 133 -13.48 -7.15 -3.31
CA ASN A 133 -13.75 -8.12 -4.39
C ASN A 133 -14.93 -9.09 -4.14
N THR A 134 -15.71 -8.92 -3.08
CA THR A 134 -16.94 -9.71 -2.89
C THR A 134 -17.93 -9.42 -4.02
N ALA A 135 -18.38 -10.45 -4.74
CA ALA A 135 -19.46 -10.33 -5.71
C ALA A 135 -20.79 -10.06 -5.00
N VAL A 136 -21.56 -9.11 -5.51
CA VAL A 136 -22.88 -8.73 -4.99
C VAL A 136 -23.88 -8.63 -6.15
N THR A 137 -25.10 -9.12 -5.94
CA THR A 137 -26.22 -8.91 -6.87
C THR A 137 -26.91 -7.61 -6.51
N VAL A 138 -26.92 -6.64 -7.41
CA VAL A 138 -27.55 -5.34 -7.25
C VAL A 138 -28.94 -5.36 -7.87
N TYR A 139 -29.97 -5.03 -7.10
CA TYR A 139 -31.38 -4.95 -7.53
C TYR A 139 -31.76 -3.53 -7.92
N SER A 140 -31.28 -2.55 -7.17
CA SER A 140 -31.59 -1.14 -7.44
C SER A 140 -30.51 -0.22 -6.88
N GLU A 141 -30.37 0.95 -7.50
CA GLU A 141 -29.49 2.02 -7.03
C GLU A 141 -30.25 3.34 -6.97
N SER A 142 -30.22 4.00 -5.83
CA SER A 142 -30.86 5.30 -5.61
C SER A 142 -30.15 6.07 -4.52
N ASN A 143 -30.00 7.38 -4.72
CA ASN A 143 -29.44 8.31 -3.74
C ASN A 143 -28.08 7.87 -3.16
N GLY A 144 -27.21 7.29 -4.01
CA GLY A 144 -25.86 6.84 -3.61
C GLY A 144 -25.84 5.50 -2.82
N TRP A 145 -26.98 4.79 -2.75
CA TRP A 145 -27.11 3.47 -2.12
C TRP A 145 -27.58 2.42 -3.12
N SER A 146 -26.99 1.22 -3.01
CA SER A 146 -27.38 0.03 -3.76
C SER A 146 -28.07 -0.97 -2.83
N ARG A 147 -29.26 -1.44 -3.20
CA ARG A 147 -29.89 -2.62 -2.60
C ARG A 147 -29.24 -3.85 -3.20
N ILE A 148 -28.65 -4.67 -2.36
CA ILE A 148 -27.85 -5.82 -2.81
C ILE A 148 -28.18 -7.09 -2.05
N THR A 149 -27.82 -8.24 -2.66
CA THR A 149 -27.66 -9.51 -1.95
C THR A 149 -26.20 -9.95 -2.02
N ALA A 150 -25.64 -10.34 -0.87
CA ALA A 150 -24.30 -10.88 -0.73
C ALA A 150 -24.26 -11.86 0.44
N ASN A 151 -23.53 -12.99 0.27
CA ASN A 151 -23.38 -14.01 1.31
C ASN A 151 -24.72 -14.48 1.93
N GLY A 152 -25.78 -14.60 1.10
CA GLY A 152 -27.11 -15.03 1.51
C GLY A 152 -27.92 -14.00 2.32
N LYS A 153 -27.47 -12.75 2.39
CA LYS A 153 -28.18 -11.65 3.07
C LYS A 153 -28.52 -10.53 2.10
N THR A 154 -29.69 -9.93 2.24
CA THR A 154 -30.10 -8.73 1.49
C THR A 154 -29.97 -7.49 2.37
N GLY A 155 -29.47 -6.40 1.81
CA GLY A 155 -29.27 -5.13 2.53
C GLY A 155 -28.81 -4.02 1.61
N TYR A 156 -28.25 -2.97 2.19
CA TYR A 156 -27.84 -1.75 1.49
C TYR A 156 -26.35 -1.47 1.69
N VAL A 157 -25.68 -1.08 0.60
CA VAL A 157 -24.32 -0.60 0.61
C VAL A 157 -24.21 0.73 -0.13
N SER A 158 -23.20 1.53 0.18
CA SER A 158 -22.96 2.74 -0.60
C SER A 158 -22.46 2.37 -1.99
N SER A 159 -23.14 2.85 -3.05
CA SER A 159 -22.91 2.51 -4.46
C SER A 159 -21.50 2.87 -4.94
N GLN A 160 -20.88 3.91 -4.36
CA GLN A 160 -19.51 4.32 -4.69
C GLN A 160 -18.45 3.24 -4.47
N TYR A 161 -18.74 2.25 -3.62
CA TYR A 161 -17.85 1.12 -3.33
C TYR A 161 -18.21 -0.14 -4.13
N LEU A 162 -19.01 -0.01 -5.19
CA LEU A 162 -19.30 -1.09 -6.11
C LEU A 162 -18.74 -0.80 -7.50
N SER A 163 -18.14 -1.82 -8.12
CA SER A 163 -17.63 -1.77 -9.49
C SER A 163 -18.34 -2.81 -10.36
N ALA A 164 -18.74 -2.43 -11.57
CA ALA A 164 -19.28 -3.36 -12.56
C ALA A 164 -18.21 -4.25 -13.18
N LYS A 165 -16.91 -3.87 -13.03
CA LYS A 165 -15.80 -4.70 -13.52
C LYS A 165 -15.52 -5.83 -12.55
N VAL A 166 -15.35 -7.04 -13.09
CA VAL A 166 -14.85 -8.19 -12.33
C VAL A 166 -13.54 -7.79 -11.67
N PRO A 167 -13.38 -8.00 -10.35
CA PRO A 167 -12.10 -7.74 -9.72
C PRO A 167 -11.04 -8.62 -10.36
N GLU A 168 -10.09 -8.01 -11.01
CA GLU A 168 -8.88 -8.70 -11.38
C GLU A 168 -8.09 -8.96 -10.10
N SER A 169 -7.52 -10.15 -9.97
CA SER A 169 -6.59 -10.49 -8.88
C SER A 169 -5.53 -9.38 -8.74
N PRO A 170 -4.98 -9.15 -7.53
CA PRO A 170 -3.92 -8.16 -7.35
C PRO A 170 -2.78 -8.43 -8.35
N GLY A 171 -2.78 -7.76 -9.48
CA GLY A 171 -1.89 -8.00 -10.62
C GLY A 171 -2.43 -7.47 -11.95
N ASN A 172 -3.74 -7.15 -12.06
CA ASN A 172 -4.34 -6.65 -13.29
C ASN A 172 -5.33 -5.51 -13.04
N SER A 173 -4.88 -4.44 -12.37
CA SER A 173 -5.50 -3.13 -12.58
C SER A 173 -5.09 -2.68 -13.99
N ASN A 174 -5.93 -1.96 -14.74
CA ASN A 174 -5.52 -1.23 -15.96
C ASN A 174 -4.44 -0.16 -15.64
N GLY A 175 -3.84 -0.23 -14.46
CA GLY A 175 -2.70 0.55 -14.03
C GLY A 175 -1.44 0.07 -14.73
N THR A 176 -0.84 0.92 -15.52
CA THR A 176 0.50 0.67 -16.07
C THR A 176 1.52 0.94 -14.98
N ILE A 177 2.15 -0.11 -14.46
CA ILE A 177 3.25 0.00 -13.51
C ILE A 177 4.57 -0.20 -14.27
N ILE A 178 5.37 0.87 -14.32
CA ILE A 178 6.71 0.87 -14.90
C ILE A 178 7.70 0.75 -13.76
N ARG A 179 8.62 -0.22 -13.84
CA ARG A 179 9.73 -0.37 -12.90
C ARG A 179 11.01 0.10 -13.56
N VAL A 180 11.75 0.97 -12.89
CA VAL A 180 13.05 1.48 -13.34
C VAL A 180 14.05 1.34 -12.21
N ASP A 181 15.27 0.94 -12.54
CA ASP A 181 16.36 0.90 -11.57
C ASP A 181 17.05 2.27 -11.50
N ASN A 182 17.46 2.67 -10.29
CA ASN A 182 18.27 3.86 -10.04
C ASN A 182 19.53 3.43 -9.31
N GLU A 183 20.64 3.40 -10.04
CA GLU A 183 21.91 2.91 -9.57
C GLU A 183 22.66 3.97 -8.75
N TYR A 184 23.21 3.56 -7.60
CA TYR A 184 24.07 4.36 -6.74
C TYR A 184 25.46 3.73 -6.65
N ASN A 185 26.49 4.53 -6.87
CA ASN A 185 27.89 4.13 -6.70
C ASN A 185 28.27 4.12 -5.20
N LEU A 186 27.47 3.44 -4.41
CA LEU A 186 27.54 3.37 -2.96
C LEU A 186 27.18 1.95 -2.52
N THR A 187 28.04 1.32 -1.70
CA THR A 187 27.70 0.00 -1.15
C THR A 187 26.63 0.10 -0.07
N MET A 188 25.84 -0.98 0.10
CA MET A 188 24.86 -1.05 1.18
C MET A 188 25.49 -0.82 2.56
N ASP A 189 26.64 -1.43 2.83
CA ASP A 189 27.31 -1.29 4.13
C ASP A 189 27.80 0.14 4.37
N LYS A 190 28.27 0.84 3.34
CA LYS A 190 28.64 2.26 3.45
C LYS A 190 27.41 3.15 3.67
N MET A 191 26.28 2.84 3.03
CA MET A 191 25.04 3.54 3.30
C MET A 191 24.59 3.36 4.75
N VAL A 192 24.66 2.15 5.29
CA VAL A 192 24.37 1.88 6.72
C VAL A 192 25.29 2.69 7.64
N GLU A 193 26.60 2.69 7.38
CA GLU A 193 27.57 3.48 8.15
C GLU A 193 27.20 4.97 8.20
N ILE A 194 26.87 5.56 7.04
CA ILE A 194 26.43 6.96 6.92
C ILE A 194 25.16 7.22 7.74
N GLN A 195 24.19 6.30 7.68
CA GLN A 195 22.92 6.46 8.38
C GLN A 195 23.04 6.23 9.90
N MET A 196 23.98 5.38 10.33
CA MET A 196 24.30 5.22 11.75
C MET A 196 24.85 6.51 12.37
N ALA A 197 25.60 7.31 11.62
CA ALA A 197 26.20 8.56 12.11
C ALA A 197 25.16 9.63 12.49
N VAL A 198 23.94 9.56 11.94
CA VAL A 198 22.84 10.51 12.21
C VAL A 198 21.80 9.98 13.21
N ASN A 199 22.05 8.85 13.85
CA ASN A 199 21.21 8.26 14.89
C ASN A 199 19.73 8.12 14.47
N GLY A 200 19.47 7.44 13.38
CA GLY A 200 18.11 7.10 12.93
C GLY A 200 17.29 6.48 14.08
N GLN A 201 16.05 6.93 14.25
CA GLN A 201 15.19 6.57 15.39
C GLN A 201 14.21 5.45 15.05
N THR A 202 13.86 4.66 16.08
CA THR A 202 12.82 3.65 15.99
C THR A 202 12.04 3.54 17.31
N ASP A 203 10.80 3.07 17.24
CA ASP A 203 9.96 2.71 18.40
C ASP A 203 10.17 1.24 18.84
N LYS A 204 11.06 0.51 18.15
CA LYS A 204 11.42 -0.87 18.49
C LYS A 204 12.09 -0.96 19.86
N LYS A 205 11.75 -2.00 20.61
CA LYS A 205 12.35 -2.25 21.92
C LYS A 205 13.53 -3.21 21.78
N TYR A 206 14.67 -2.81 22.32
CA TYR A 206 15.88 -3.61 22.35
C TYR A 206 16.18 -4.10 23.78
N LYS A 207 16.98 -5.17 23.90
CA LYS A 207 17.73 -5.40 25.12
C LYS A 207 18.77 -4.31 25.25
N THR A 208 18.89 -3.74 26.44
CA THR A 208 19.72 -2.57 26.67
C THR A 208 20.65 -2.78 27.85
N TYR A 209 21.88 -2.30 27.68
CA TYR A 209 22.96 -2.53 28.62
C TYR A 209 23.66 -1.23 29.00
N ILE A 210 24.03 -1.11 30.28
CA ILE A 210 24.89 -0.05 30.78
C ILE A 210 26.10 -0.69 31.49
N ARG A 211 27.29 -0.11 31.32
CA ARG A 211 28.50 -0.60 31.97
C ARG A 211 28.41 -0.42 33.49
N GLU A 212 28.98 -1.34 34.29
CA GLU A 212 28.81 -1.40 35.73
C GLU A 212 29.29 -0.13 36.46
N ASP A 213 30.34 0.51 35.98
CA ASP A 213 30.88 1.75 36.56
C ASP A 213 29.95 2.99 36.37
N GLY A 214 28.96 2.86 35.49
CA GLY A 214 27.90 3.86 35.30
C GLY A 214 26.77 3.78 36.32
N LEU A 215 26.72 2.76 37.18
CA LEU A 215 25.67 2.60 38.16
C LEU A 215 26.21 2.51 39.58
N THR A 216 25.48 3.13 40.52
CA THR A 216 25.53 2.82 41.94
C THR A 216 24.38 1.90 42.25
N LEU A 217 24.64 0.68 42.74
CA LEU A 217 23.58 -0.26 43.09
C LEU A 217 22.81 0.22 44.33
N ILE A 218 21.50 0.20 44.26
CA ILE A 218 20.59 0.33 45.41
C ILE A 218 20.34 -1.05 46.03
N ASN A 219 20.12 -2.02 45.12
CA ASN A 219 19.98 -3.44 45.47
C ASN A 219 20.27 -4.31 44.22
N SER A 220 20.00 -5.61 44.29
CA SER A 220 20.27 -6.52 43.16
C SER A 220 19.46 -6.25 41.88
N THR A 221 18.34 -5.54 41.99
CA THR A 221 17.40 -5.28 40.88
C THR A 221 17.27 -3.79 40.50
N LYS A 222 17.99 -2.91 41.20
CA LYS A 222 17.89 -1.45 40.99
C LYS A 222 19.21 -0.74 41.19
N GLY A 223 19.49 0.22 40.34
CA GLY A 223 20.68 1.07 40.42
C GLY A 223 20.38 2.52 40.05
N THR A 224 21.21 3.43 40.49
CA THR A 224 21.19 4.87 40.17
C THR A 224 22.38 5.20 39.28
N VAL A 225 22.14 5.92 38.21
CA VAL A 225 23.17 6.37 37.25
C VAL A 225 24.12 7.36 37.91
N LYS A 226 25.43 7.14 37.76
CA LYS A 226 26.52 8.04 38.18
C LYS A 226 27.02 8.87 37.00
N GLY A 227 26.96 10.18 37.09
CA GLY A 227 27.46 11.08 36.03
C GLY A 227 26.47 11.27 34.89
N THR A 228 26.78 12.15 33.97
CA THR A 228 25.91 12.58 32.86
C THR A 228 26.17 11.83 31.58
N ASN A 229 25.10 11.67 30.77
CA ASN A 229 25.17 11.11 29.40
C ASN A 229 25.79 9.69 29.32
N TRP A 230 25.49 8.83 30.32
CA TRP A 230 25.87 7.43 30.21
C TRP A 230 25.18 6.77 29.04
N ARG A 231 25.98 6.15 28.16
CA ARG A 231 25.49 5.47 26.99
C ARG A 231 24.85 4.15 27.35
N VAL A 232 23.60 3.98 26.93
CA VAL A 232 22.89 2.72 26.96
C VAL A 232 23.08 2.06 25.59
N ARG A 233 23.56 0.81 25.58
CA ARG A 233 23.96 0.11 24.36
C ARG A 233 23.04 -1.09 24.08
N GLY A 234 23.01 -1.55 22.80
CA GLY A 234 22.26 -2.71 22.36
C GLY A 234 22.88 -4.07 22.66
N GLY A 235 24.03 -4.06 23.35
CA GLY A 235 24.72 -5.27 23.80
C GLY A 235 25.72 -4.96 24.89
N ALA A 236 26.20 -6.03 25.56
CA ALA A 236 27.21 -5.95 26.62
C ALA A 236 28.61 -5.79 26.03
N GLY A 237 29.01 -4.55 25.77
CA GLY A 237 30.32 -4.19 25.24
C GLY A 237 30.34 -2.79 24.64
N SER A 238 31.52 -2.17 24.67
CA SER A 238 31.73 -0.81 24.16
C SER A 238 31.65 -0.70 22.63
N ASN A 239 31.74 -1.79 21.92
CA ASN A 239 31.62 -1.93 20.46
C ASN A 239 30.16 -1.97 19.95
N TYR A 240 29.17 -2.20 20.84
CA TYR A 240 27.77 -2.17 20.42
C TYR A 240 27.29 -0.75 20.19
N TRP A 241 26.29 -0.60 19.31
CA TRP A 241 25.70 0.70 19.02
C TRP A 241 25.03 1.32 20.26
N VAL A 242 24.95 2.64 20.25
CA VAL A 242 24.34 3.41 21.34
C VAL A 242 22.84 3.50 21.10
N VAL A 243 22.03 2.86 21.93
CA VAL A 243 20.57 2.91 21.88
C VAL A 243 20.06 4.27 22.37
N GLY A 244 20.78 4.88 23.29
CA GLY A 244 20.48 6.19 23.84
C GLY A 244 21.36 6.51 25.04
N ALA A 245 20.95 7.51 25.83
CA ALA A 245 21.68 7.95 27.00
C ALA A 245 20.76 8.15 28.20
N VAL A 246 21.33 8.04 29.42
CA VAL A 246 20.69 8.25 30.70
C VAL A 246 21.42 9.34 31.49
N SER A 247 20.66 10.07 32.31
CA SER A 247 21.14 11.21 33.09
C SER A 247 21.57 10.80 34.48
N ASN A 248 22.40 11.63 35.10
CA ASN A 248 22.80 11.48 36.51
C ASN A 248 21.58 11.35 37.41
N ASN A 249 21.69 10.47 38.41
CA ASN A 249 20.65 10.18 39.40
C ASN A 249 19.38 9.48 38.81
N GLN A 250 19.35 9.16 37.52
CA GLN A 250 18.25 8.38 36.96
C GLN A 250 18.27 6.97 37.56
N SER A 251 17.13 6.52 38.06
CA SER A 251 16.98 5.14 38.55
C SER A 251 16.69 4.20 37.39
N LEU A 252 17.38 3.06 37.35
CA LEU A 252 17.20 2.00 36.36
C LEU A 252 16.90 0.67 37.04
N ASP A 253 15.94 -0.08 36.50
CA ASP A 253 15.69 -1.46 36.92
C ASP A 253 16.71 -2.37 36.21
N ILE A 254 17.35 -3.23 36.98
CA ILE A 254 18.38 -4.17 36.56
C ILE A 254 17.73 -5.55 36.40
N LYS A 255 17.98 -6.20 35.26
CA LYS A 255 17.51 -7.56 34.95
C LYS A 255 18.58 -8.59 35.19
N SER A 256 19.81 -8.32 34.78
CA SER A 256 20.93 -9.25 34.85
C SER A 256 22.26 -8.52 34.86
N LYS A 257 23.32 -9.24 35.30
CA LYS A 257 24.71 -8.81 35.16
C LYS A 257 25.44 -9.82 34.29
N VAL A 258 26.12 -9.34 33.24
CA VAL A 258 26.87 -10.17 32.30
C VAL A 258 28.27 -9.62 32.06
N LYS A 259 29.24 -10.50 31.75
CA LYS A 259 30.58 -10.08 31.34
C LYS A 259 30.55 -9.74 29.86
N GLY A 260 30.94 -8.52 29.50
CA GLY A 260 30.95 -8.03 28.15
C GLY A 260 32.12 -8.53 27.30
N SER A 261 32.01 -8.33 25.98
CA SER A 261 33.06 -8.63 25.01
C SER A 261 34.33 -7.80 25.20
N ASP A 262 34.21 -6.66 25.88
CA ASP A 262 35.31 -5.75 26.23
C ASP A 262 35.96 -6.03 27.60
N GLY A 263 35.56 -7.16 28.25
CA GLY A 263 36.08 -7.60 29.53
C GLY A 263 35.46 -6.95 30.76
N TYR A 264 34.67 -5.86 30.60
CA TYR A 264 33.93 -5.23 31.68
C TYR A 264 32.65 -5.99 32.01
N TYR A 265 32.07 -5.72 33.20
CA TYR A 265 30.72 -6.14 33.51
C TYR A 265 29.71 -5.11 33.04
N TRP A 266 28.56 -5.60 32.58
CA TRP A 266 27.45 -4.81 32.10
C TRP A 266 26.16 -5.26 32.77
N TYR A 267 25.30 -4.30 33.07
CA TYR A 267 23.94 -4.57 33.57
C TYR A 267 22.95 -4.46 32.42
N GLU A 268 22.15 -5.53 32.20
CA GLU A 268 20.95 -5.43 31.40
C GLU A 268 19.92 -4.63 32.18
N VAL A 269 19.42 -3.55 31.57
CA VAL A 269 18.53 -2.58 32.22
C VAL A 269 17.27 -2.32 31.43
N ASN A 270 16.19 -1.87 32.09
CA ASN A 270 15.02 -1.35 31.42
C ASN A 270 15.27 0.11 30.98
N TYR A 271 15.29 0.32 29.67
CA TYR A 271 15.40 1.64 29.06
C TYR A 271 14.08 2.02 28.39
N ASN A 272 13.17 2.65 29.17
CA ASN A 272 11.78 2.94 28.77
C ASN A 272 11.66 4.27 28.04
N LYS A 273 12.25 4.38 26.84
CA LYS A 273 12.03 5.48 25.91
C LYS A 273 11.13 5.03 24.76
N THR A 274 10.26 5.91 24.32
CA THR A 274 9.37 5.63 23.17
C THR A 274 10.17 5.52 21.88
N TRP A 275 11.10 6.44 21.67
CA TRP A 275 12.01 6.49 20.54
C TRP A 275 13.45 6.27 21.00
N VAL A 276 14.17 5.44 20.28
CA VAL A 276 15.56 5.08 20.55
C VAL A 276 16.34 5.01 19.25
N ASN A 277 17.67 5.09 19.33
CA ASN A 277 18.51 4.91 18.15
C ASN A 277 18.40 3.47 17.64
N ALA A 278 18.15 3.33 16.35
CA ALA A 278 17.99 2.04 15.68
C ALA A 278 19.31 1.26 15.61
N SER A 279 19.19 -0.06 15.58
CA SER A 279 20.36 -0.94 15.36
C SER A 279 20.85 -0.86 13.91
N PRO A 280 22.14 -1.19 13.66
CA PRO A 280 22.67 -1.30 12.30
C PRO A 280 21.83 -2.24 11.42
N GLU A 281 21.36 -3.35 11.97
CA GLU A 281 20.56 -4.36 11.28
C GLU A 281 19.18 -3.80 10.90
N ASP A 282 18.53 -3.06 11.80
CA ASP A 282 17.23 -2.44 11.50
C ASP A 282 17.36 -1.30 10.48
N ILE A 283 18.44 -0.53 10.52
CA ILE A 283 18.77 0.46 9.50
C ILE A 283 18.98 -0.23 8.16
N LYS A 284 19.84 -1.27 8.11
CA LYS A 284 20.10 -2.05 6.90
C LYS A 284 18.81 -2.64 6.32
N TYR A 285 17.95 -3.19 7.18
CA TYR A 285 16.67 -3.74 6.75
C TYR A 285 15.81 -2.68 6.04
N ASN A 286 15.69 -1.47 6.61
CA ASN A 286 14.85 -0.41 6.06
C ASN A 286 15.46 0.29 4.83
N ILE A 287 16.77 0.27 4.69
CA ILE A 287 17.46 0.81 3.50
C ILE A 287 17.37 -0.18 2.33
N ASN A 288 17.44 -1.49 2.58
CA ASN A 288 17.52 -2.48 1.50
C ASN A 288 16.19 -2.58 0.73
N PRO A 289 16.15 -2.15 -0.55
CA PRO A 289 14.94 -2.18 -1.36
C PRO A 289 14.36 -3.58 -1.58
N ASP A 290 15.21 -4.62 -1.56
CA ASP A 290 14.79 -6.01 -1.82
C ASP A 290 13.80 -6.52 -0.76
N ASN A 291 13.81 -5.94 0.44
CA ASN A 291 12.86 -6.27 1.50
C ASN A 291 11.43 -5.78 1.20
N PHE A 292 11.26 -4.86 0.25
CA PHE A 292 9.99 -4.14 0.05
C PHE A 292 9.49 -4.14 -1.39
N VAL A 293 10.36 -4.33 -2.38
CA VAL A 293 10.04 -4.14 -3.80
C VAL A 293 8.96 -5.10 -4.31
N ASN A 294 8.84 -6.26 -3.69
CA ASN A 294 7.84 -7.27 -4.03
C ASN A 294 6.62 -7.26 -3.09
N ASP A 295 6.64 -6.43 -2.05
CA ASP A 295 5.47 -6.22 -1.19
C ASP A 295 4.51 -5.24 -1.86
N PRO A 296 3.22 -5.59 -2.05
CA PRO A 296 2.28 -4.77 -2.81
C PRO A 296 2.01 -3.40 -2.17
N VAL A 297 2.14 -3.27 -0.85
CA VAL A 297 1.95 -2.02 -0.11
C VAL A 297 3.25 -1.26 0.04
N HIS A 298 4.30 -1.93 0.56
CA HIS A 298 5.54 -1.27 0.91
C HIS A 298 6.38 -0.84 -0.31
N SER A 299 6.15 -1.44 -1.49
CA SER A 299 6.76 -1.00 -2.75
C SER A 299 6.36 0.44 -3.15
N PHE A 300 5.25 0.95 -2.60
CA PHE A 300 4.81 2.32 -2.85
C PHE A 300 5.75 3.40 -2.30
N GLN A 301 6.67 3.07 -1.41
CA GLN A 301 7.73 4.00 -1.02
C GLN A 301 8.68 4.38 -2.18
N PHE A 302 8.68 3.59 -3.24
CA PHE A 302 9.48 3.79 -4.45
C PHE A 302 8.70 4.45 -5.59
N VAL A 303 7.43 4.82 -5.37
CA VAL A 303 6.63 5.52 -6.38
C VAL A 303 7.26 6.87 -6.69
N LYS A 304 7.45 7.15 -7.98
CA LYS A 304 8.01 8.41 -8.47
C LYS A 304 6.97 9.53 -8.39
N LEU A 305 7.09 10.36 -7.35
CA LEU A 305 6.15 11.42 -7.02
C LEU A 305 6.30 12.65 -7.93
N SER A 306 7.34 12.70 -8.78
CA SER A 306 7.54 13.70 -9.83
C SER A 306 6.83 13.36 -11.14
N GLN A 307 6.04 12.28 -11.17
CA GLN A 307 5.31 11.85 -12.38
C GLN A 307 3.81 11.81 -12.12
N LEU A 308 3.07 12.28 -13.11
CA LEU A 308 1.61 12.30 -13.09
C LEU A 308 1.04 10.89 -13.18
N THR A 309 -0.07 10.68 -12.48
CA THR A 309 -0.84 9.43 -12.47
C THR A 309 -1.71 9.28 -13.71
N ASN A 310 -2.08 10.40 -14.37
CA ASN A 310 -3.11 10.45 -15.41
C ASN A 310 -4.46 9.88 -14.90
N MET A 311 -4.86 10.29 -13.71
CA MET A 311 -6.08 9.81 -13.05
C MET A 311 -7.33 10.26 -13.78
N ASN A 312 -8.40 9.46 -13.69
CA ASN A 312 -9.73 9.87 -14.14
C ASN A 312 -10.38 10.79 -13.09
N VAL A 313 -10.64 12.05 -13.46
CA VAL A 313 -11.19 13.08 -12.57
C VAL A 313 -12.56 12.69 -11.97
N SER A 314 -13.47 12.12 -12.79
CA SER A 314 -14.78 11.69 -12.28
C SER A 314 -14.63 10.55 -11.29
N GLU A 315 -13.81 9.54 -11.61
CA GLU A 315 -13.56 8.40 -10.73
C GLU A 315 -12.98 8.82 -9.38
N VAL A 316 -12.02 9.76 -9.39
CA VAL A 316 -11.40 10.29 -8.15
C VAL A 316 -12.42 11.07 -7.32
N ASN A 317 -13.27 11.92 -7.95
CA ASN A 317 -14.33 12.62 -7.24
C ASN A 317 -15.32 11.64 -6.60
N ASP A 318 -15.72 10.60 -7.33
CA ASP A 318 -16.75 9.67 -6.88
C ASP A 318 -16.24 8.70 -5.82
N ARG A 319 -15.02 8.17 -5.98
CA ARG A 319 -14.50 7.08 -5.13
C ARG A 319 -13.56 7.53 -4.03
N ILE A 320 -12.82 8.62 -4.24
CA ILE A 320 -11.81 9.11 -3.29
C ILE A 320 -12.31 10.33 -2.54
N LEU A 321 -12.82 11.36 -3.24
CA LEU A 321 -13.13 12.65 -2.66
C LEU A 321 -14.60 12.77 -2.23
N SER A 322 -15.47 11.84 -2.58
CA SER A 322 -16.86 11.82 -2.13
C SER A 322 -16.95 11.76 -0.60
N GLY A 323 -17.70 12.70 0.00
CA GLY A 323 -17.82 12.81 1.46
C GLY A 323 -16.54 13.28 2.18
N LYS A 324 -15.56 13.86 1.46
CA LYS A 324 -14.32 14.38 2.01
C LYS A 324 -14.36 15.90 2.26
N GLY A 325 -15.45 16.37 2.86
CA GLY A 325 -15.61 17.76 3.27
C GLY A 325 -15.32 18.74 2.13
N ILE A 326 -14.50 19.74 2.38
CA ILE A 326 -14.16 20.79 1.40
C ILE A 326 -13.37 20.25 0.17
N LEU A 327 -12.78 19.06 0.28
CA LEU A 327 -12.00 18.46 -0.84
C LEU A 327 -12.90 17.78 -1.87
N GLN A 328 -14.19 17.57 -1.55
CA GLN A 328 -15.15 16.95 -2.46
C GLN A 328 -15.29 17.76 -3.75
N GLY A 329 -15.17 17.09 -4.91
CA GLY A 329 -15.32 17.72 -6.23
C GLY A 329 -14.04 18.37 -6.77
N HIS A 330 -12.93 18.41 -6.00
CA HIS A 330 -11.71 19.11 -6.40
C HIS A 330 -10.67 18.24 -7.15
N ALA A 331 -11.03 17.05 -7.66
CA ALA A 331 -10.09 16.20 -8.39
C ALA A 331 -9.43 16.93 -9.58
N ALA A 332 -10.19 17.73 -10.34
CA ALA A 332 -9.64 18.54 -11.44
C ALA A 332 -8.61 19.58 -10.96
N THR A 333 -8.81 20.14 -9.78
CA THR A 333 -7.86 21.09 -9.18
C THR A 333 -6.55 20.39 -8.80
N PHE A 334 -6.63 19.17 -8.26
CA PHE A 334 -5.44 18.35 -7.97
C PHE A 334 -4.69 17.96 -9.25
N THR A 335 -5.42 17.62 -10.34
CA THR A 335 -4.80 17.38 -11.66
C THR A 335 -4.04 18.62 -12.13
N SER A 336 -4.67 19.78 -12.15
CA SER A 336 -4.04 21.03 -12.56
C SER A 336 -2.83 21.41 -11.70
N ALA A 337 -2.90 21.15 -10.38
CA ALA A 337 -1.78 21.37 -9.46
C ALA A 337 -0.62 20.42 -9.76
N GLY A 338 -0.93 19.14 -9.99
CA GLY A 338 0.05 18.12 -10.38
C GLY A 338 0.76 18.46 -11.69
N GLU A 339 0.00 18.81 -12.72
CA GLU A 339 0.53 19.23 -14.04
C GLU A 339 1.43 20.46 -13.92
N LYS A 340 0.98 21.47 -13.16
CA LYS A 340 1.70 22.74 -13.03
C LYS A 340 3.05 22.59 -12.32
N TYR A 341 3.14 21.73 -11.33
CA TYR A 341 4.33 21.63 -10.47
C TYR A 341 5.08 20.30 -10.58
N GLY A 342 4.63 19.39 -11.46
CA GLY A 342 5.25 18.08 -11.64
C GLY A 342 5.15 17.22 -10.40
N VAL A 343 3.96 17.13 -9.80
CA VAL A 343 3.71 16.33 -8.58
C VAL A 343 2.57 15.37 -8.82
N ASN A 344 2.78 14.12 -8.42
CA ASN A 344 1.78 13.06 -8.48
C ASN A 344 0.47 13.48 -7.79
N GLU A 345 -0.64 13.44 -8.51
CA GLU A 345 -1.93 13.97 -8.06
C GLU A 345 -2.50 13.17 -6.89
N ILE A 346 -2.32 11.83 -6.91
CA ILE A 346 -2.79 10.96 -5.82
C ILE A 346 -1.97 11.18 -4.55
N TYR A 347 -0.68 11.49 -4.68
CA TYR A 347 0.14 11.90 -3.54
C TYR A 347 -0.35 13.22 -2.95
N LEU A 348 -0.67 14.23 -3.77
CA LEU A 348 -1.24 15.49 -3.31
C LEU A 348 -2.57 15.28 -2.58
N ILE A 349 -3.46 14.46 -3.15
CA ILE A 349 -4.74 14.10 -2.52
C ILE A 349 -4.52 13.38 -1.19
N SER A 350 -3.62 12.38 -1.16
CA SER A 350 -3.29 11.63 0.05
C SER A 350 -2.81 12.57 1.17
N HIS A 351 -1.93 13.50 0.84
CA HIS A 351 -1.40 14.47 1.79
C HIS A 351 -2.50 15.42 2.28
N ALA A 352 -3.30 15.99 1.37
CA ALA A 352 -4.40 16.86 1.74
C ALA A 352 -5.45 16.15 2.63
N LEU A 353 -5.81 14.91 2.33
CA LEU A 353 -6.71 14.12 3.17
C LEU A 353 -6.18 13.91 4.60
N LEU A 354 -4.88 13.67 4.73
CA LEU A 354 -4.22 13.49 6.03
C LEU A 354 -4.21 14.80 6.84
N GLU A 355 -3.67 15.86 6.26
CA GLU A 355 -3.48 17.14 6.94
C GLU A 355 -4.80 17.86 7.29
N THR A 356 -5.84 17.62 6.51
CA THR A 356 -7.15 18.25 6.72
C THR A 356 -8.14 17.41 7.51
N GLY A 357 -7.75 16.20 7.96
CA GLY A 357 -8.70 15.27 8.57
C GLY A 357 -9.87 14.96 7.64
N ASN A 358 -9.58 14.58 6.38
CA ASN A 358 -10.55 14.36 5.30
C ASN A 358 -11.34 15.64 4.92
N GLY A 359 -10.69 16.78 4.88
CA GLY A 359 -11.28 18.04 4.43
C GLY A 359 -12.19 18.74 5.47
N THR A 360 -12.05 18.42 6.75
CA THR A 360 -12.93 18.92 7.82
C THR A 360 -12.21 19.83 8.84
N SER A 361 -10.88 19.92 8.80
CA SER A 361 -10.14 20.76 9.75
C SER A 361 -10.47 22.25 9.61
N PRO A 362 -10.31 23.06 10.66
CA PRO A 362 -10.57 24.51 10.62
C PRO A 362 -9.80 25.22 9.50
N LEU A 363 -8.52 24.88 9.31
CA LEU A 363 -7.69 25.46 8.24
C LEU A 363 -8.17 25.09 6.84
N ALA A 364 -8.74 23.90 6.67
CA ALA A 364 -9.29 23.46 5.38
C ALA A 364 -10.65 24.12 5.09
N THR A 365 -11.53 24.24 6.10
CA THR A 365 -12.89 24.76 5.92
C THR A 365 -12.96 26.28 5.90
N GLY A 366 -11.89 26.96 6.25
CA GLY A 366 -11.72 28.40 6.14
C GLY A 366 -11.63 29.14 7.48
N VAL A 367 -10.62 30.00 7.58
CA VAL A 367 -10.35 30.87 8.73
C VAL A 367 -10.37 32.33 8.27
N LYS A 368 -10.94 33.24 9.05
CA LYS A 368 -10.92 34.68 8.74
C LYS A 368 -9.62 35.32 9.23
N VAL A 369 -8.89 35.95 8.30
CA VAL A 369 -7.71 36.80 8.59
C VAL A 369 -7.92 38.14 7.90
N ASN A 370 -7.82 39.23 8.63
CA ASN A 370 -8.02 40.60 8.13
C ASN A 370 -9.31 40.75 7.25
N GLY A 371 -10.41 40.16 7.71
CA GLY A 371 -11.71 40.22 7.04
C GLY A 371 -11.89 39.31 5.83
N ARG A 372 -10.86 38.58 5.36
CA ARG A 372 -10.91 37.62 4.26
C ARG A 372 -10.85 36.18 4.77
N THR A 373 -11.60 35.29 4.15
CA THR A 373 -11.49 33.85 4.42
C THR A 373 -10.29 33.29 3.68
N VAL A 374 -9.46 32.50 4.36
CA VAL A 374 -8.30 31.81 3.83
C VAL A 374 -8.41 30.31 4.08
N TYR A 375 -7.74 29.53 3.24
CA TYR A 375 -7.77 28.07 3.25
C TYR A 375 -6.34 27.53 3.28
N ASN A 376 -6.14 26.38 3.91
CA ASN A 376 -4.83 25.70 3.90
C ASN A 376 -5.05 24.18 3.94
N MET A 377 -4.69 23.51 2.84
CA MET A 377 -4.97 22.09 2.63
C MET A 377 -3.82 21.16 3.04
N TYR A 378 -2.66 21.74 3.40
CA TYR A 378 -1.45 20.96 3.68
C TYR A 378 -0.76 21.35 4.99
N GLY A 379 -1.42 22.14 5.83
CA GLY A 379 -0.84 22.58 7.11
C GLY A 379 0.42 23.47 6.98
N VAL A 380 0.65 24.06 5.81
CA VAL A 380 1.85 24.86 5.57
C VAL A 380 1.89 26.06 6.52
N GLY A 381 3.02 26.23 7.24
CA GLY A 381 3.17 27.32 8.22
C GLY A 381 2.38 27.12 9.51
N ALA A 382 1.79 25.95 9.74
CA ALA A 382 1.13 25.61 11.00
C ALA A 382 2.18 25.14 12.02
N TYR A 383 2.43 25.93 13.07
CA TYR A 383 3.40 25.61 14.11
C TYR A 383 2.72 25.12 15.38
N ASP A 384 3.37 24.22 16.11
CA ASP A 384 2.89 23.69 17.37
C ASP A 384 2.52 24.81 18.37
N GLY A 385 1.35 24.68 19.01
CA GLY A 385 0.81 25.67 19.93
C GLY A 385 0.06 26.86 19.30
N SER A 386 0.21 27.08 17.97
CA SER A 386 -0.48 28.14 17.21
C SER A 386 -0.89 27.72 15.82
N ALA A 387 -1.03 26.43 15.57
CA ALA A 387 -1.18 25.85 14.23
C ALA A 387 -2.27 26.52 13.38
N VAL A 388 -3.47 26.79 13.95
CA VAL A 388 -4.57 27.40 13.20
C VAL A 388 -4.25 28.84 12.82
N SER A 389 -3.76 29.66 13.77
CA SER A 389 -3.49 31.08 13.52
C SER A 389 -2.27 31.29 12.62
N SER A 390 -1.19 30.54 12.84
CA SER A 390 0.03 30.64 12.02
C SER A 390 -0.18 30.12 10.61
N GLY A 391 -0.87 28.97 10.44
CA GLY A 391 -1.23 28.42 9.15
C GLY A 391 -2.23 29.28 8.37
N ALA A 392 -3.18 29.94 9.06
CA ALA A 392 -4.08 30.90 8.43
C ALA A 392 -3.36 32.19 8.00
N GLN A 393 -2.43 32.70 8.82
CA GLN A 393 -1.64 33.87 8.43
C GLN A 393 -0.72 33.57 7.25
N TYR A 394 -0.13 32.37 7.20
CA TYR A 394 0.64 31.93 6.02
C TYR A 394 -0.25 31.93 4.77
N ALA A 395 -1.44 31.31 4.84
CA ALA A 395 -2.39 31.25 3.73
C ALA A 395 -2.82 32.64 3.25
N TYR A 396 -3.04 33.57 4.18
CA TYR A 396 -3.35 34.98 3.85
C TYR A 396 -2.23 35.65 3.05
N ASN A 397 -1.00 35.51 3.53
CA ASN A 397 0.18 36.08 2.88
C ASN A 397 0.46 35.45 1.52
N ALA A 398 0.14 34.15 1.35
CA ALA A 398 0.26 33.42 0.10
C ALA A 398 -0.91 33.64 -0.89
N GLY A 399 -1.96 34.37 -0.47
CA GLY A 399 -3.12 34.64 -1.31
C GLY A 399 -4.08 33.47 -1.49
N TRP A 400 -4.11 32.53 -0.54
CA TRP A 400 -4.96 31.33 -0.61
C TRP A 400 -6.37 31.63 -0.12
N PHE A 401 -7.13 32.36 -0.94
CA PHE A 401 -8.47 32.86 -0.60
C PHE A 401 -9.60 31.95 -1.09
N THR A 402 -9.29 30.88 -1.78
CA THR A 402 -10.21 29.82 -2.20
C THR A 402 -9.60 28.44 -1.96
N PRO A 403 -10.41 27.37 -1.86
CA PRO A 403 -9.92 26.01 -1.76
C PRO A 403 -8.93 25.64 -2.89
N GLU A 404 -9.24 26.04 -4.13
CA GLU A 404 -8.42 25.79 -5.31
C GLU A 404 -7.05 26.46 -5.18
N ALA A 405 -7.03 27.73 -4.78
CA ALA A 405 -5.79 28.47 -4.57
C ALA A 405 -4.91 27.79 -3.50
N ALA A 406 -5.53 27.26 -2.43
CA ALA A 406 -4.83 26.56 -1.36
C ALA A 406 -4.29 25.19 -1.84
N ILE A 407 -5.05 24.43 -2.66
CA ILE A 407 -4.58 23.18 -3.26
C ILE A 407 -3.37 23.45 -4.18
N ILE A 408 -3.51 24.42 -5.10
CA ILE A 408 -2.45 24.73 -6.07
C ILE A 408 -1.21 25.30 -5.38
N GLY A 409 -1.37 26.26 -4.46
CA GLY A 409 -0.26 26.87 -3.76
C GLY A 409 0.45 25.91 -2.79
N GLY A 410 -0.29 25.01 -2.15
CA GLY A 410 0.29 23.97 -1.32
C GLY A 410 1.06 22.92 -2.14
N ALA A 411 0.59 22.58 -3.34
CA ALA A 411 1.33 21.72 -4.26
C ALA A 411 2.67 22.35 -4.68
N GLU A 412 2.70 23.66 -4.88
CA GLU A 412 3.95 24.41 -5.14
C GLU A 412 4.93 24.27 -3.97
N PHE A 413 4.45 24.41 -2.74
CA PHE A 413 5.28 24.26 -1.54
C PHE A 413 5.86 22.83 -1.44
N ILE A 414 5.03 21.80 -1.66
CA ILE A 414 5.44 20.39 -1.66
C ILE A 414 6.49 20.13 -2.74
N ALA A 415 6.27 20.66 -3.97
CA ALA A 415 7.21 20.49 -5.07
C ALA A 415 8.58 21.07 -4.78
N LYS A 416 8.63 22.27 -4.21
CA LYS A 416 9.89 23.02 -3.95
C LYS A 416 10.77 22.36 -2.87
N GLY A 417 10.20 21.61 -1.92
CA GLY A 417 10.93 21.00 -0.83
C GLY A 417 11.82 19.85 -1.27
N TYR A 418 11.22 18.69 -1.45
CA TYR A 418 11.96 17.44 -1.71
C TYR A 418 11.95 17.03 -3.19
N ILE A 419 10.82 17.19 -3.88
CA ILE A 419 10.65 16.71 -5.26
C ILE A 419 11.59 17.42 -6.20
N SER A 420 11.65 18.76 -6.16
CA SER A 420 12.56 19.57 -6.98
C SER A 420 14.05 19.34 -6.66
N ALA A 421 14.35 18.85 -5.45
CA ALA A 421 15.70 18.44 -5.06
C ALA A 421 16.08 17.04 -5.56
N GLY A 422 15.21 16.37 -6.34
CA GLY A 422 15.41 15.02 -6.83
C GLY A 422 15.08 13.91 -5.83
N GLN A 423 14.55 14.28 -4.66
CA GLN A 423 14.06 13.33 -3.65
C GLN A 423 12.57 13.04 -3.90
N ASP A 424 12.27 12.52 -5.08
CA ASP A 424 10.94 12.35 -5.63
C ASP A 424 10.32 10.96 -5.39
N THR A 425 10.78 10.26 -4.35
CA THR A 425 10.12 9.09 -3.76
C THR A 425 10.17 9.20 -2.24
N LEU A 426 9.24 8.57 -1.52
CA LEU A 426 9.29 8.56 -0.04
C LEU A 426 10.59 7.94 0.46
N TYR A 427 11.10 6.94 -0.23
CA TYR A 427 12.40 6.36 0.05
C TYR A 427 13.54 7.40 -0.03
N LYS A 428 13.60 8.18 -1.12
CA LYS A 428 14.62 9.23 -1.28
C LYS A 428 14.43 10.37 -0.26
N MET A 429 13.19 10.74 0.07
CA MET A 429 12.91 11.72 1.12
C MET A 429 13.47 11.28 2.46
N ARG A 430 13.33 9.98 2.79
CA ARG A 430 13.84 9.45 4.05
C ARG A 430 15.35 9.24 4.06
N TRP A 431 15.93 8.70 2.99
CA TRP A 431 17.30 8.18 3.01
C TRP A 431 18.30 9.03 2.25
N ASN A 432 17.85 9.81 1.28
CA ASN A 432 18.65 10.66 0.39
C ASN A 432 19.96 9.99 -0.09
N PRO A 433 19.86 8.88 -0.85
CA PRO A 433 21.05 8.16 -1.29
C PRO A 433 21.98 9.00 -2.15
N THR A 434 21.43 9.92 -2.96
CA THR A 434 22.21 10.86 -3.80
C THR A 434 23.13 11.75 -2.97
N ALA A 435 22.65 12.29 -1.84
CA ALA A 435 23.52 13.07 -0.96
C ALA A 435 24.55 12.19 -0.26
N SER A 436 24.15 10.99 0.17
CA SER A 436 25.07 10.01 0.78
C SER A 436 26.20 9.60 -0.16
N GLU A 437 25.87 9.35 -1.44
CA GLU A 437 26.88 9.07 -2.48
C GLU A 437 27.78 10.27 -2.73
N LYS A 438 27.19 11.47 -2.92
CA LYS A 438 27.93 12.66 -3.33
C LYS A 438 28.83 13.22 -2.24
N TYR A 439 28.34 13.24 -0.98
CA TYR A 439 28.96 13.94 0.12
C TYR A 439 29.58 13.02 1.19
N GLY A 440 29.22 11.73 1.18
CA GLY A 440 29.67 10.77 2.19
C GLY A 440 29.00 10.93 3.56
N TYR A 441 27.93 11.72 3.66
CA TYR A 441 27.15 11.90 4.88
C TYR A 441 25.64 12.07 4.58
N ALA A 442 24.79 11.75 5.57
CA ALA A 442 23.36 11.92 5.48
C ALA A 442 22.95 13.39 5.62
N SER A 443 22.13 13.89 4.73
CA SER A 443 21.61 15.25 4.75
C SER A 443 20.23 15.34 4.11
N HIS A 444 19.50 16.41 4.43
CA HIS A 444 18.19 16.74 3.87
C HIS A 444 17.22 15.55 3.92
N GLN A 445 17.07 14.93 5.09
CA GLN A 445 16.18 13.81 5.35
C GLN A 445 14.89 14.30 5.99
N TYR A 446 13.75 13.79 5.50
CA TYR A 446 12.42 14.24 5.95
C TYR A 446 12.13 13.89 7.42
N ALA A 447 12.59 12.75 7.88
CA ALA A 447 12.32 12.23 9.22
C ALA A 447 13.52 11.50 9.82
N THR A 448 13.56 11.42 11.14
CA THR A 448 14.52 10.56 11.87
C THR A 448 14.05 9.12 11.99
N ASP A 449 12.74 8.85 11.98
CA ASP A 449 12.16 7.52 12.03
C ASP A 449 12.61 6.69 10.82
N ILE A 450 13.31 5.57 11.08
CA ILE A 450 13.80 4.67 10.01
C ILE A 450 12.67 4.00 9.22
N GLY A 451 11.50 3.83 9.81
CA GLY A 451 10.31 3.27 9.19
C GLY A 451 9.39 4.31 8.53
N TRP A 452 9.75 5.60 8.53
CA TRP A 452 8.87 6.66 8.06
C TRP A 452 8.33 6.38 6.65
N ALA A 453 9.18 6.06 5.70
CA ALA A 453 8.78 5.84 4.31
C ALA A 453 7.73 4.70 4.18
N THR A 454 7.95 3.58 4.87
CA THR A 454 7.04 2.43 4.85
C THR A 454 5.74 2.68 5.62
N LYS A 455 5.76 3.53 6.66
CA LYS A 455 4.56 3.89 7.43
C LYS A 455 3.60 4.80 6.64
N GLN A 456 4.10 5.60 5.69
CA GLN A 456 3.30 6.52 4.89
C GLN A 456 2.56 5.85 3.72
N VAL A 457 3.06 4.73 3.21
CA VAL A 457 2.61 4.15 1.93
C VAL A 457 1.19 3.59 1.94
N LYS A 458 0.69 3.15 3.10
CA LYS A 458 -0.61 2.47 3.18
C LYS A 458 -1.75 3.34 2.67
N GLN A 459 -1.75 4.63 2.98
CA GLN A 459 -2.79 5.54 2.52
C GLN A 459 -2.70 5.75 1.01
N ILE A 460 -1.50 5.96 0.45
CA ILE A 460 -1.29 6.13 -0.99
C ILE A 460 -1.73 4.86 -1.74
N TYR A 461 -1.26 3.69 -1.31
CA TYR A 461 -1.68 2.40 -1.86
C TYR A 461 -3.22 2.24 -1.84
N ASN A 462 -3.85 2.59 -0.72
CA ASN A 462 -5.28 2.52 -0.56
C ASN A 462 -6.03 3.38 -1.58
N LEU A 463 -5.54 4.59 -1.87
CA LEU A 463 -6.16 5.46 -2.87
C LEU A 463 -6.01 4.86 -4.28
N TYR A 464 -4.83 4.37 -4.63
CA TYR A 464 -4.61 3.70 -5.91
C TYR A 464 -5.47 2.44 -6.09
N SER A 465 -5.72 1.69 -5.03
CA SER A 465 -6.58 0.50 -5.10
C SER A 465 -8.06 0.80 -5.39
N LEU A 466 -8.48 2.05 -5.25
CA LEU A 466 -9.83 2.51 -5.61
C LEU A 466 -9.95 2.90 -7.09
N LEU A 467 -8.84 3.02 -7.82
CA LEU A 467 -8.81 3.45 -9.21
C LEU A 467 -8.89 2.26 -10.18
N ASP A 468 -9.65 2.43 -11.25
CA ASP A 468 -9.72 1.44 -12.33
C ASP A 468 -8.54 1.55 -13.29
N SER A 469 -7.97 2.76 -13.48
CA SER A 469 -6.80 2.96 -14.32
C SER A 469 -5.89 4.05 -13.78
N TYR A 470 -4.57 3.82 -13.89
CA TYR A 470 -3.56 4.80 -13.49
C TYR A 470 -2.20 4.45 -14.14
N LYS A 471 -1.29 5.40 -14.14
CA LYS A 471 0.12 5.19 -14.50
C LYS A 471 1.00 5.41 -13.28
N LEU A 472 1.87 4.44 -12.98
CA LEU A 472 2.83 4.49 -11.89
C LEU A 472 4.23 4.18 -12.41
N THR A 473 5.22 4.93 -11.95
CA THR A 473 6.62 4.52 -12.04
C THR A 473 7.15 4.20 -10.65
N ILE A 474 7.70 3.01 -10.48
CA ILE A 474 8.41 2.57 -9.28
C ILE A 474 9.89 2.63 -9.59
N GLU A 475 10.61 3.52 -8.92
CA GLU A 475 12.05 3.71 -9.07
C GLU A 475 12.79 2.99 -7.95
N ILE A 476 13.42 1.86 -8.31
CA ILE A 476 14.05 0.94 -7.36
C ILE A 476 15.53 1.34 -7.17
N PRO A 477 15.94 1.73 -5.95
CA PRO A 477 17.34 1.99 -5.66
C PRO A 477 18.19 0.71 -5.83
N LYS A 478 19.33 0.84 -6.47
CA LYS A 478 20.32 -0.23 -6.60
C LYS A 478 21.65 0.22 -6.00
N TYR A 479 22.10 -0.51 -5.00
CA TYR A 479 23.40 -0.30 -4.36
C TYR A 479 24.41 -1.31 -4.90
N LYS A 480 25.71 -0.90 -4.92
CA LYS A 480 26.84 -1.79 -5.30
C LYS A 480 27.02 -2.97 -4.36
#